data_e110de948e4ffdb6b6bcc5c9cc63ac0e
#
_entry.id   e110de948e4ffdb6b6bcc5c9cc63ac0e
#
_cell.length_a   1.000
_cell.length_b   1.000
_cell.length_c   1.000
_cell.angle_alpha   90.00
_cell.angle_beta   90.00
_cell.angle_gamma   90.00
#
_symmetry.space_group_name_H-M   'P 1'
#
loop_
_entity.id
_entity.type
_entity.pdbx_description
1 polymer ?
#
loop_
_entity_poly.entity_id
_entity_poly.type
_entity_poly.pdbx_seq_one_letter_code
_entity_poly.pdbx_strand_id
1 'polypeptide(L)'
;MVKESGVHKQDSELGIIASQVDLEGRLRLFGFTADDLHVAERMWTIIEPEARSISELQVKEWRAAFGVGQASDFDLERAIASQTAELRERYTGLDRNEWVHTTARIVESAFSAGLSLTAILAIDSAGAVKTLEILSRLYDCSKEERQQINDVFFRMRSLECDIYSSLYTAHMSHDARRQRDHLAEEFRKGLGLMVEAATQDGASLRQQAGVTATSARSVLDKVSEVAAAAEQSATAMRDAAQGAAGLIRVIDEVRSEAQASADTATRAASQAAVAVEMSEALSDHARSIESILEMIRTIAGQTNLLALNATIEAARAGDAGRGFAVVAQEVKSLASQTASATNDIASKIAAIQGATRSAVETSNSIQETTAEVQHSAERILSVIHAGAETVGTIASAVDETALAADSMSGTIASIRQNTETVADEIDGVGRGFDTLDTRLASLRIGAGEFAAKVAA
;
A
#
# COMPACT_ATOMS: atom_id res chain seq x y z
N MET A 1 -33.87 12.35 46.75
CA MET A 1 -33.91 13.68 46.06
C MET A 1 -34.47 13.67 44.65
N VAL A 2 -34.70 12.51 43.98
CA VAL A 2 -35.28 12.48 42.61
C VAL A 2 -36.81 12.32 42.59
N LYS A 3 -37.45 11.92 43.71
CA LYS A 3 -38.91 11.81 43.81
C LYS A 3 -39.63 13.11 44.17
N GLU A 4 -38.99 14.06 44.84
CA GLU A 4 -39.64 15.34 45.22
C GLU A 4 -39.69 16.39 44.09
N SER A 5 -38.75 16.33 43.11
CA SER A 5 -38.79 17.26 41.98
C SER A 5 -39.83 16.90 40.92
N GLY A 6 -40.33 15.66 40.90
CA GLY A 6 -41.39 15.20 40.00
C GLY A 6 -42.78 15.67 40.43
N VAL A 7 -43.06 15.66 41.72
CA VAL A 7 -44.40 16.05 42.28
C VAL A 7 -44.63 17.54 42.09
N HIS A 8 -43.66 18.40 42.38
CA HIS A 8 -43.80 19.85 42.19
C HIS A 8 -43.96 20.29 40.74
N LYS A 9 -43.38 19.55 39.79
CA LYS A 9 -43.47 19.85 38.37
C LYS A 9 -44.85 19.44 37.80
N GLN A 10 -45.38 18.34 38.29
CA GLN A 10 -46.69 17.78 37.91
C GLN A 10 -47.83 18.67 38.42
N ASP A 11 -47.76 19.16 39.69
CA ASP A 11 -48.74 20.11 40.25
C ASP A 11 -48.75 21.45 39.50
N SER A 12 -47.61 21.88 38.94
CA SER A 12 -47.55 23.10 38.12
C SER A 12 -48.16 22.92 36.71
N GLU A 13 -47.98 21.77 36.11
CA GLU A 13 -48.54 21.45 34.78
C GLU A 13 -50.07 21.28 34.85
N LEU A 14 -50.58 20.59 35.88
CA LEU A 14 -52.02 20.50 36.17
C LEU A 14 -52.70 21.86 36.38
N GLY A 15 -52.03 22.73 37.15
CA GLY A 15 -52.51 24.07 37.34
C GLY A 15 -52.64 24.88 36.04
N ILE A 16 -51.73 24.65 35.09
CA ILE A 16 -51.78 25.27 33.75
C ILE A 16 -52.95 24.74 32.93
N ILE A 17 -53.15 23.43 32.88
CA ILE A 17 -54.27 22.83 32.11
C ILE A 17 -55.63 23.22 32.69
N ALA A 18 -55.78 23.17 34.00
CA ALA A 18 -57.02 23.59 34.67
C ALA A 18 -57.34 25.08 34.47
N SER A 19 -56.30 25.94 34.51
CA SER A 19 -56.44 27.41 34.31
C SER A 19 -56.85 27.79 32.88
N GLN A 20 -56.68 26.88 31.91
CA GLN A 20 -57.17 27.10 30.52
C GLN A 20 -58.66 26.90 30.34
N VAL A 21 -59.33 26.35 31.34
CA VAL A 21 -60.79 26.20 31.33
C VAL A 21 -61.46 27.52 31.69
N ASP A 22 -62.02 28.20 30.70
CA ASP A 22 -62.88 29.40 30.94
C ASP A 22 -64.20 28.98 31.51
N LEU A 23 -64.25 28.77 32.84
CA LEU A 23 -65.49 28.35 33.54
C LEU A 23 -66.59 29.40 33.43
N GLU A 24 -66.28 30.70 33.60
CA GLU A 24 -67.25 31.78 33.52
C GLU A 24 -67.87 31.89 32.13
N GLY A 25 -67.06 31.78 31.05
CA GLY A 25 -67.57 31.78 29.69
C GLY A 25 -68.47 30.58 29.42
N ARG A 26 -68.13 29.39 29.96
CA ARG A 26 -68.95 28.18 29.84
C ARG A 26 -70.26 28.25 30.58
N LEU A 27 -70.26 28.75 31.83
CA LEU A 27 -71.47 28.93 32.56
C LEU A 27 -72.48 29.82 31.79
N ARG A 28 -71.96 30.91 31.20
CA ARG A 28 -72.79 31.79 30.34
C ARG A 28 -73.27 31.05 29.07
N LEU A 29 -72.39 30.27 28.44
CA LEU A 29 -72.76 29.50 27.21
C LEU A 29 -73.86 28.47 27.47
N PHE A 30 -73.76 27.76 28.61
CA PHE A 30 -74.74 26.77 29.03
C PHE A 30 -75.95 27.39 29.67
N GLY A 31 -76.08 28.75 29.74
CA GLY A 31 -77.23 29.50 30.17
C GLY A 31 -77.49 29.44 31.69
N PHE A 32 -76.44 29.30 32.48
CA PHE A 32 -76.58 29.35 33.94
C PHE A 32 -76.85 30.75 34.43
N THR A 33 -77.82 30.89 35.34
CA THR A 33 -78.19 32.13 36.06
C THR A 33 -77.87 31.99 37.56
N ALA A 34 -77.90 33.09 38.31
CA ALA A 34 -77.75 33.07 39.79
C ALA A 34 -78.81 32.15 40.45
N ASP A 35 -80.06 32.18 39.95
CA ASP A 35 -81.10 31.30 40.46
C ASP A 35 -80.76 29.76 40.17
N ASP A 36 -80.13 29.43 39.08
CA ASP A 36 -79.73 28.08 38.82
C ASP A 36 -78.62 27.57 39.77
N LEU A 37 -77.73 28.47 40.24
CA LEU A 37 -76.73 28.12 41.25
C LEU A 37 -77.45 27.79 42.60
N HIS A 38 -78.47 28.57 42.99
CA HIS A 38 -79.26 28.22 44.15
C HIS A 38 -80.06 26.91 43.98
N VAL A 39 -80.47 26.56 42.77
CA VAL A 39 -81.13 25.30 42.53
C VAL A 39 -80.10 24.16 42.66
N ALA A 40 -78.85 24.33 42.22
CA ALA A 40 -77.79 23.34 42.41
C ALA A 40 -77.47 23.12 43.91
N GLU A 41 -77.32 24.17 44.69
CA GLU A 41 -77.13 24.10 46.16
C GLU A 41 -78.31 23.37 46.83
N ARG A 42 -79.55 23.68 46.43
CA ARG A 42 -80.75 23.01 46.93
C ARG A 42 -80.74 21.49 46.54
N MET A 43 -80.33 21.15 45.36
CA MET A 43 -80.16 19.72 44.94
C MET A 43 -79.16 19.06 45.91
N TRP A 44 -78.07 19.71 46.26
CA TRP A 44 -77.14 19.16 47.24
C TRP A 44 -77.78 18.84 48.55
N THR A 45 -78.54 19.75 49.12
CA THR A 45 -79.22 19.59 50.41
C THR A 45 -80.17 18.35 50.39
N ILE A 46 -80.76 18.04 49.24
CA ILE A 46 -81.61 16.83 49.03
C ILE A 46 -80.82 15.58 48.97
N ILE A 47 -79.67 15.55 48.22
CA ILE A 47 -78.89 14.33 47.99
C ILE A 47 -77.87 14.10 49.10
N GLU A 48 -77.44 15.08 49.90
CA GLU A 48 -76.41 15.00 50.93
C GLU A 48 -76.52 13.78 51.83
N PRO A 49 -77.72 13.38 52.33
CA PRO A 49 -77.91 12.22 53.21
C PRO A 49 -77.48 10.90 52.52
N GLU A 50 -77.59 10.84 51.21
CA GLU A 50 -77.27 9.63 50.39
C GLU A 50 -76.08 9.89 49.45
N ALA A 51 -75.38 10.99 49.54
CA ALA A 51 -74.24 11.33 48.67
C ALA A 51 -73.13 10.27 48.70
N ARG A 52 -72.91 9.66 49.84
CA ARG A 52 -72.01 8.53 49.98
C ARG A 52 -72.32 7.37 49.03
N SER A 53 -73.63 7.05 48.83
CA SER A 53 -74.03 5.97 47.93
C SER A 53 -73.72 6.25 46.46
N ILE A 54 -73.76 7.51 46.03
CA ILE A 54 -73.35 7.97 44.71
C ILE A 54 -71.83 7.80 44.57
N SER A 55 -71.07 8.23 45.54
CA SER A 55 -69.61 8.14 45.55
C SER A 55 -69.10 6.69 45.60
N GLU A 56 -69.75 5.81 46.36
CA GLU A 56 -69.48 4.39 46.40
C GLU A 56 -69.67 3.72 45.02
N LEU A 57 -70.74 4.07 44.30
CA LEU A 57 -70.98 3.58 42.95
C LEU A 57 -69.89 4.10 42.02
N GLN A 58 -69.57 5.38 42.02
CA GLN A 58 -68.55 5.94 41.14
C GLN A 58 -67.18 5.34 41.43
N VAL A 59 -66.74 5.19 42.67
CA VAL A 59 -65.47 4.57 43.05
C VAL A 59 -65.44 3.08 42.66
N LYS A 60 -66.58 2.36 42.76
CA LYS A 60 -66.69 0.98 42.30
C LYS A 60 -66.46 0.87 40.77
N GLU A 61 -67.18 1.71 40.01
CA GLU A 61 -67.03 1.73 38.54
C GLU A 61 -65.62 2.16 38.11
N TRP A 62 -65.06 3.14 38.80
CA TRP A 62 -63.69 3.56 38.62
C TRP A 62 -62.69 2.39 38.81
N ARG A 63 -62.82 1.64 39.91
CA ARG A 63 -61.98 0.47 40.16
C ARG A 63 -62.17 -0.63 39.11
N ALA A 64 -63.36 -0.85 38.66
CA ALA A 64 -63.63 -1.80 37.61
C ALA A 64 -62.98 -1.41 36.28
N ALA A 65 -63.03 -0.11 35.91
CA ALA A 65 -62.41 0.42 34.72
C ALA A 65 -60.86 0.33 34.74
N PHE A 66 -60.25 0.51 35.90
CA PHE A 66 -58.79 0.37 36.08
C PHE A 66 -58.32 -1.09 36.12
N GLY A 67 -59.22 -2.07 36.18
CA GLY A 67 -58.83 -3.49 36.32
C GLY A 67 -58.13 -3.78 37.66
N VAL A 68 -58.18 -2.87 38.65
CA VAL A 68 -57.50 -2.96 39.95
C VAL A 68 -58.33 -3.84 40.87
N GLY A 69 -58.36 -5.13 40.61
CA GLY A 69 -59.09 -6.08 41.45
C GLY A 69 -58.49 -6.32 42.83
N GLN A 70 -57.18 -6.00 43.07
CA GLN A 70 -56.47 -6.40 44.28
C GLN A 70 -55.26 -5.54 44.62
N ALA A 71 -55.26 -4.25 44.47
CA ALA A 71 -54.22 -3.45 45.07
C ALA A 71 -54.45 -3.42 46.61
N SER A 72 -53.55 -4.05 47.37
CA SER A 72 -53.63 -4.20 48.82
C SER A 72 -53.59 -2.85 49.59
N ASP A 73 -53.24 -1.79 48.93
CA ASP A 73 -53.05 -0.46 49.54
C ASP A 73 -54.08 0.60 49.12
N PHE A 74 -55.18 0.19 48.45
CA PHE A 74 -56.27 1.10 48.05
C PHE A 74 -57.15 1.39 49.25
N ASP A 75 -57.08 2.60 49.78
CA ASP A 75 -57.96 3.07 50.86
C ASP A 75 -59.32 3.45 50.27
N LEU A 76 -60.26 2.50 50.29
CA LEU A 76 -61.60 2.64 49.77
C LEU A 76 -62.38 3.75 50.50
N GLU A 77 -62.25 3.84 51.86
CA GLU A 77 -62.95 4.84 52.65
C GLU A 77 -62.48 6.24 52.30
N ARG A 78 -61.18 6.41 52.15
CA ARG A 78 -60.56 7.70 51.74
C ARG A 78 -61.01 8.09 50.34
N ALA A 79 -61.06 7.14 49.39
CA ALA A 79 -61.53 7.40 48.02
C ALA A 79 -62.98 7.82 47.98
N ILE A 80 -63.84 7.13 48.72
CA ILE A 80 -65.27 7.47 48.83
C ILE A 80 -65.45 8.86 49.47
N ALA A 81 -64.71 9.16 50.56
CA ALA A 81 -64.75 10.47 51.22
C ALA A 81 -64.30 11.62 50.29
N SER A 82 -63.20 11.38 49.51
CA SER A 82 -62.73 12.32 48.51
C SER A 82 -63.76 12.59 47.43
N GLN A 83 -64.33 11.52 46.87
CA GLN A 83 -65.36 11.60 45.85
C GLN A 83 -66.64 12.30 46.34
N THR A 84 -66.99 12.09 47.61
CA THR A 84 -68.16 12.78 48.25
C THR A 84 -67.88 14.29 48.43
N ALA A 85 -66.67 14.65 48.81
CA ALA A 85 -66.27 16.05 48.92
C ALA A 85 -66.27 16.75 47.54
N GLU A 86 -65.79 16.08 46.51
CA GLU A 86 -65.85 16.58 45.14
C GLU A 86 -67.27 16.76 44.63
N LEU A 87 -68.11 15.80 44.86
CA LEU A 87 -69.54 15.87 44.52
C LEU A 87 -70.15 17.09 45.22
N ARG A 88 -69.85 17.34 46.49
CA ARG A 88 -70.29 18.52 47.23
C ARG A 88 -69.85 19.83 46.61
N GLU A 89 -68.49 19.95 46.31
CA GLU A 89 -67.91 21.14 45.69
C GLU A 89 -68.63 21.49 44.38
N ARG A 90 -68.97 20.49 43.57
CA ARG A 90 -69.64 20.62 42.29
C ARG A 90 -71.03 21.21 42.39
N TYR A 91 -71.77 20.83 43.40
CA TYR A 91 -73.14 21.34 43.60
C TYR A 91 -73.17 22.67 44.39
N THR A 92 -72.22 22.91 45.32
CA THR A 92 -72.23 24.08 46.20
C THR A 92 -71.29 25.20 45.75
N GLY A 93 -70.51 24.96 44.75
CA GLY A 93 -69.53 25.90 44.23
C GLY A 93 -69.40 25.79 42.73
N LEU A 94 -70.48 25.59 41.99
CA LEU A 94 -70.48 25.38 40.55
C LEU A 94 -69.80 26.51 39.76
N ASP A 95 -69.85 27.72 40.27
CA ASP A 95 -69.23 28.95 39.73
C ASP A 95 -67.76 29.17 40.17
N ARG A 96 -67.16 28.22 40.94
CA ARG A 96 -65.84 28.35 41.49
C ARG A 96 -64.90 27.34 40.72
N ASN A 97 -63.63 27.75 40.56
CA ASN A 97 -62.67 26.93 39.84
C ASN A 97 -62.14 25.71 40.64
N GLU A 98 -62.44 25.62 41.96
CA GLU A 98 -61.93 24.53 42.83
C GLU A 98 -62.34 23.15 42.30
N TRP A 99 -63.58 22.93 41.89
CA TRP A 99 -64.04 21.67 41.36
C TRP A 99 -63.44 21.39 39.98
N VAL A 100 -63.12 22.41 39.15
CA VAL A 100 -62.40 22.24 37.86
C VAL A 100 -61.00 21.74 38.11
N HIS A 101 -60.28 22.29 39.11
CA HIS A 101 -58.96 21.78 39.49
C HIS A 101 -59.02 20.34 40.00
N THR A 102 -60.02 20.00 40.79
CA THR A 102 -60.22 18.63 41.26
C THR A 102 -60.54 17.66 40.09
N THR A 103 -61.39 18.09 39.17
CA THR A 103 -61.69 17.33 37.91
C THR A 103 -60.46 17.14 37.05
N ALA A 104 -59.60 18.17 36.95
CA ALA A 104 -58.33 18.06 36.21
C ALA A 104 -57.40 16.97 36.78
N ARG A 105 -57.28 16.84 38.11
CA ARG A 105 -56.52 15.77 38.76
C ARG A 105 -57.09 14.37 38.47
N ILE A 106 -58.42 14.24 38.40
CA ILE A 106 -59.09 12.98 38.07
C ILE A 106 -58.79 12.60 36.62
N VAL A 107 -58.93 13.56 35.68
CA VAL A 107 -58.67 13.36 34.27
C VAL A 107 -57.23 12.98 34.05
N GLU A 108 -56.27 13.66 34.71
CA GLU A 108 -54.82 13.30 34.63
C GLU A 108 -54.56 11.89 35.13
N SER A 109 -55.15 11.53 36.31
CA SER A 109 -55.00 10.20 36.88
C SER A 109 -55.52 9.12 35.91
N ALA A 110 -56.71 9.37 35.35
CA ALA A 110 -57.35 8.48 34.37
C ALA A 110 -56.53 8.39 33.08
N PHE A 111 -56.06 9.50 32.54
CA PHE A 111 -55.22 9.59 31.35
C PHE A 111 -53.89 8.85 31.54
N SER A 112 -53.19 9.08 32.63
CA SER A 112 -51.93 8.42 33.00
C SER A 112 -52.09 6.92 33.18
N ALA A 113 -53.29 6.47 33.60
CA ALA A 113 -53.63 5.04 33.70
C ALA A 113 -54.12 4.44 32.39
N GLY A 114 -54.15 5.20 31.28
CA GLY A 114 -54.60 4.75 29.96
C GLY A 114 -56.11 4.60 29.78
N LEU A 115 -56.90 5.18 30.68
CA LEU A 115 -58.38 5.20 30.54
C LEU A 115 -58.80 6.18 29.44
N SER A 116 -59.73 5.73 28.60
CA SER A 116 -60.30 6.60 27.58
C SER A 116 -61.27 7.62 28.17
N LEU A 117 -61.48 8.74 27.47
CA LEU A 117 -62.51 9.72 27.82
C LEU A 117 -63.88 9.07 27.96
N THR A 118 -64.22 8.08 27.09
CA THR A 118 -65.47 7.34 27.15
C THR A 118 -65.65 6.60 28.46
N ALA A 119 -64.59 6.02 29.03
CA ALA A 119 -64.65 5.34 30.33
C ALA A 119 -64.91 6.34 31.46
N ILE A 120 -64.23 7.53 31.45
CA ILE A 120 -64.50 8.57 32.42
C ILE A 120 -65.94 9.05 32.38
N LEU A 121 -66.47 9.33 31.19
CA LEU A 121 -67.86 9.80 31.03
C LEU A 121 -68.90 8.70 31.39
N ALA A 122 -68.58 7.44 31.19
CA ALA A 122 -69.44 6.34 31.60
C ALA A 122 -69.59 6.21 33.13
N ILE A 123 -68.44 6.34 33.84
CA ILE A 123 -68.38 6.34 35.31
C ILE A 123 -69.17 7.51 35.86
N ASP A 124 -68.96 8.67 35.30
CA ASP A 124 -69.66 9.89 35.70
C ASP A 124 -71.19 9.80 35.39
N SER A 125 -71.57 9.22 34.25
CA SER A 125 -72.96 8.96 33.91
C SER A 125 -73.66 7.99 34.89
N ALA A 126 -72.95 6.99 35.40
CA ALA A 126 -73.50 6.08 36.41
C ALA A 126 -73.86 6.86 37.73
N GLY A 127 -72.97 7.75 38.15
CA GLY A 127 -73.23 8.66 39.27
C GLY A 127 -74.42 9.55 39.04
N ALA A 128 -74.58 10.10 37.82
CA ALA A 128 -75.67 10.95 37.44
C ALA A 128 -77.04 10.24 37.50
N VAL A 129 -77.11 9.02 36.98
CA VAL A 129 -78.31 8.20 37.06
C VAL A 129 -78.69 7.95 38.51
N LYS A 130 -77.71 7.61 39.36
CA LYS A 130 -77.95 7.43 40.81
C LYS A 130 -78.42 8.70 41.48
N THR A 131 -77.88 9.86 41.13
CA THR A 131 -78.35 11.15 41.64
C THR A 131 -79.79 11.44 41.29
N LEU A 132 -80.20 11.21 40.05
CA LEU A 132 -81.57 11.40 39.61
C LEU A 132 -82.53 10.46 40.33
N GLU A 133 -82.17 9.18 40.55
CA GLU A 133 -82.93 8.23 41.35
C GLU A 133 -83.19 8.79 42.77
N ILE A 134 -82.16 9.31 43.42
CA ILE A 134 -82.24 9.88 44.78
C ILE A 134 -83.14 11.11 44.78
N LEU A 135 -82.92 12.07 43.84
CA LEU A 135 -83.68 13.30 43.71
C LEU A 135 -85.21 12.95 43.48
N SER A 136 -85.49 11.98 42.63
CA SER A 136 -86.88 11.61 42.35
C SER A 136 -87.64 10.94 43.53
N ARG A 137 -86.83 10.27 44.39
CA ARG A 137 -87.39 9.59 45.59
C ARG A 137 -87.52 10.49 46.81
N LEU A 138 -86.53 11.36 47.05
CA LEU A 138 -86.49 12.16 48.27
C LEU A 138 -87.11 13.55 48.18
N TYR A 139 -87.40 14.00 46.94
CA TYR A 139 -87.93 15.35 46.76
C TYR A 139 -89.38 15.34 46.30
N ASP A 140 -90.31 15.62 47.27
CA ASP A 140 -91.71 15.79 46.95
C ASP A 140 -91.96 17.28 46.66
N CYS A 141 -92.19 17.62 45.37
CA CYS A 141 -92.25 18.99 44.90
C CYS A 141 -93.30 19.15 43.78
N SER A 142 -93.65 20.41 43.48
CA SER A 142 -94.51 20.75 42.37
C SER A 142 -93.94 20.26 41.03
N LYS A 143 -94.77 20.16 40.01
CA LYS A 143 -94.31 19.80 38.69
C LYS A 143 -93.33 20.82 38.09
N GLU A 144 -93.58 22.05 38.36
CA GLU A 144 -92.73 23.21 37.93
C GLU A 144 -91.35 23.19 38.59
N GLU A 145 -91.29 22.93 39.88
CA GLU A 145 -90.01 22.81 40.59
C GLU A 145 -89.27 21.60 40.15
N ARG A 146 -89.88 20.48 39.87
CA ARG A 146 -89.27 19.24 39.30
C ARG A 146 -88.66 19.52 37.92
N GLN A 147 -89.37 20.28 37.11
CA GLN A 147 -88.87 20.64 35.79
C GLN A 147 -87.61 21.51 35.88
N GLN A 148 -87.62 22.50 36.76
CA GLN A 148 -86.51 23.40 37.05
C GLN A 148 -85.28 22.58 37.52
N ILE A 149 -85.45 21.66 38.44
CA ILE A 149 -84.40 20.81 38.95
C ILE A 149 -83.82 19.95 37.78
N ASN A 150 -84.65 19.33 36.99
CA ASN A 150 -84.18 18.55 35.88
C ASN A 150 -83.43 19.40 34.84
N ASP A 151 -83.95 20.57 34.50
CA ASP A 151 -83.28 21.46 33.53
C ASP A 151 -81.88 21.91 34.02
N VAL A 152 -81.74 22.30 35.29
CA VAL A 152 -80.44 22.65 35.89
C VAL A 152 -79.54 21.42 35.94
N PHE A 153 -80.05 20.27 36.35
CA PHE A 153 -79.26 19.06 36.44
C PHE A 153 -78.69 18.68 35.07
N PHE A 154 -79.48 18.66 34.00
CA PHE A 154 -79.03 18.33 32.67
C PHE A 154 -77.99 19.36 32.13
N ARG A 155 -78.16 20.63 32.40
CA ARG A 155 -77.17 21.67 32.08
C ARG A 155 -75.84 21.48 32.85
N MET A 156 -75.90 21.14 34.13
CA MET A 156 -74.73 20.78 34.95
C MET A 156 -73.99 19.56 34.31
N ARG A 157 -74.76 18.53 33.95
CA ARG A 157 -74.16 17.35 33.30
C ARG A 157 -73.50 17.66 31.97
N SER A 158 -74.12 18.51 31.16
CA SER A 158 -73.55 18.95 29.89
C SER A 158 -72.28 19.77 30.09
N LEU A 159 -72.25 20.68 31.08
CA LEU A 159 -71.08 21.44 31.45
C LEU A 159 -69.93 20.53 31.93
N GLU A 160 -70.21 19.55 32.77
CA GLU A 160 -69.23 18.56 33.24
C GLU A 160 -68.65 17.75 32.11
N CYS A 161 -69.47 17.21 31.18
CA CYS A 161 -68.99 16.50 30.00
C CYS A 161 -68.08 17.37 29.13
N ASP A 162 -68.39 18.64 28.95
CA ASP A 162 -67.58 19.60 28.22
C ASP A 162 -66.23 19.83 28.91
N ILE A 163 -66.20 20.01 30.22
CA ILE A 163 -64.98 20.18 31.02
C ILE A 163 -64.13 18.92 30.98
N TYR A 164 -64.68 17.73 31.21
CA TYR A 164 -63.95 16.46 31.07
C TYR A 164 -63.31 16.33 29.69
N SER A 165 -64.09 16.61 28.62
CA SER A 165 -63.61 16.53 27.23
C SER A 165 -62.47 17.54 26.96
N SER A 166 -62.61 18.77 27.46
CA SER A 166 -61.59 19.81 27.30
C SER A 166 -60.29 19.46 28.01
N LEU A 167 -60.38 19.01 29.25
CA LEU A 167 -59.21 18.62 30.06
C LEU A 167 -58.49 17.41 29.46
N TYR A 168 -59.26 16.39 29.04
CA TYR A 168 -58.69 15.21 28.42
C TYR A 168 -58.01 15.52 27.10
N THR A 169 -58.60 16.37 26.25
CA THR A 169 -58.00 16.82 24.98
C THR A 169 -56.73 17.65 25.22
N ALA A 170 -56.72 18.49 26.27
CA ALA A 170 -55.54 19.26 26.65
C ALA A 170 -54.39 18.34 27.09
N HIS A 171 -54.67 17.30 27.88
CA HIS A 171 -53.65 16.30 28.24
C HIS A 171 -53.15 15.54 27.02
N MET A 172 -54.00 15.06 26.12
CA MET A 172 -53.56 14.43 24.87
C MET A 172 -52.65 15.32 24.03
N SER A 173 -53.03 16.60 23.89
CA SER A 173 -52.23 17.57 23.10
C SER A 173 -50.88 17.85 23.74
N HIS A 174 -50.83 17.96 25.08
CA HIS A 174 -49.62 18.18 25.83
C HIS A 174 -48.68 16.98 25.72
N ASP A 175 -49.19 15.77 25.90
CA ASP A 175 -48.37 14.53 25.77
C ASP A 175 -47.83 14.37 24.35
N ALA A 176 -48.64 14.59 23.34
CA ALA A 176 -48.25 14.54 21.93
C ALA A 176 -47.14 15.55 21.59
N ARG A 177 -47.17 16.76 22.21
CA ARG A 177 -46.09 17.75 22.08
C ARG A 177 -44.81 17.28 22.74
N ARG A 178 -44.88 16.79 23.98
CA ARG A 178 -43.70 16.27 24.69
C ARG A 178 -43.03 15.13 23.93
N GLN A 179 -43.81 14.20 23.36
CA GLN A 179 -43.27 13.10 22.53
C GLN A 179 -42.60 13.62 21.27
N ARG A 180 -43.18 14.61 20.58
CA ARG A 180 -42.57 15.24 19.41
C ARG A 180 -41.25 15.93 19.73
N ASP A 181 -41.23 16.71 20.82
CA ASP A 181 -40.02 17.41 21.26
C ASP A 181 -38.89 16.43 21.61
N HIS A 182 -39.23 15.34 22.29
CA HIS A 182 -38.27 14.30 22.62
C HIS A 182 -37.72 13.64 21.36
N LEU A 183 -38.58 13.23 20.41
CA LEU A 183 -38.16 12.64 19.15
C LEU A 183 -37.33 13.59 18.29
N ALA A 184 -37.69 14.86 18.24
CA ALA A 184 -36.93 15.90 17.54
C ALA A 184 -35.51 16.07 18.11
N GLU A 185 -35.38 16.09 19.45
CA GLU A 185 -34.10 16.21 20.13
C GLU A 185 -33.23 14.92 19.96
N GLU A 186 -33.81 13.73 20.06
CA GLU A 186 -33.09 12.47 19.79
C GLU A 186 -32.60 12.42 18.34
N PHE A 187 -33.46 12.79 17.39
CA PHE A 187 -33.09 12.86 15.97
C PHE A 187 -31.92 13.85 15.75
N ARG A 188 -32.03 15.06 16.31
CA ARG A 188 -31.00 16.11 16.21
C ARG A 188 -29.66 15.63 16.78
N LYS A 189 -29.67 14.98 17.97
CA LYS A 189 -28.48 14.44 18.60
C LYS A 189 -27.88 13.29 17.80
N GLY A 190 -28.69 12.32 17.38
CA GLY A 190 -28.22 11.17 16.60
C GLY A 190 -27.60 11.59 15.28
N LEU A 191 -28.26 12.48 14.55
CA LEU A 191 -27.71 12.99 13.28
C LEU A 191 -26.47 13.86 13.50
N GLY A 192 -26.43 14.67 14.58
CA GLY A 192 -25.26 15.46 14.94
C GLY A 192 -24.01 14.59 15.12
N LEU A 193 -24.11 13.51 15.87
CA LEU A 193 -23.02 12.56 16.09
C LEU A 193 -22.57 11.88 14.78
N MET A 194 -23.52 11.49 13.92
CA MET A 194 -23.18 10.88 12.62
C MET A 194 -22.46 11.87 11.69
N VAL A 195 -22.89 13.13 11.65
CA VAL A 195 -22.25 14.17 10.84
C VAL A 195 -20.85 14.47 11.36
N GLU A 196 -20.68 14.55 12.68
CA GLU A 196 -19.37 14.78 13.31
C GLU A 196 -18.39 13.64 13.00
N ALA A 197 -18.81 12.38 13.16
CA ALA A 197 -18.01 11.21 12.80
C ALA A 197 -17.64 11.21 11.30
N ALA A 198 -18.60 11.47 10.41
CA ALA A 198 -18.33 11.54 8.97
C ALA A 198 -17.37 12.67 8.60
N THR A 199 -17.45 13.82 9.29
CA THR A 199 -16.51 14.94 9.09
C THR A 199 -15.10 14.57 9.55
N GLN A 200 -14.97 13.87 10.68
CA GLN A 200 -13.68 13.40 11.19
C GLN A 200 -13.05 12.35 10.27
N ASP A 201 -13.85 11.40 9.79
CA ASP A 201 -13.41 10.39 8.81
C ASP A 201 -12.96 11.06 7.50
N GLY A 202 -13.72 12.04 7.01
CA GLY A 202 -13.38 12.84 5.84
C GLY A 202 -12.05 13.58 5.99
N ALA A 203 -11.80 14.19 7.15
CA ALA A 203 -10.53 14.87 7.45
C ALA A 203 -9.34 13.88 7.46
N SER A 204 -9.51 12.70 8.06
CA SER A 204 -8.50 11.64 8.08
C SER A 204 -8.17 11.15 6.68
N LEU A 205 -9.17 10.88 5.86
CA LEU A 205 -9.00 10.44 4.48
C LEU A 205 -8.35 11.52 3.61
N ARG A 206 -8.67 12.81 3.82
CA ARG A 206 -8.00 13.94 3.15
C ARG A 206 -6.51 14.00 3.51
N GLN A 207 -6.16 13.80 4.78
CA GLN A 207 -4.77 13.72 5.21
C GLN A 207 -4.04 12.55 4.52
N GLN A 208 -4.68 11.38 4.45
CA GLN A 208 -4.13 10.20 3.78
C GLN A 208 -3.93 10.44 2.27
N ALA A 209 -4.87 11.11 1.60
CA ALA A 209 -4.73 11.53 0.21
C ALA A 209 -3.52 12.46 0.02
N GLY A 210 -3.31 13.43 0.93
CA GLY A 210 -2.14 14.31 0.91
C GLY A 210 -0.80 13.55 1.05
N VAL A 211 -0.74 12.55 1.93
CA VAL A 211 0.44 11.68 2.07
C VAL A 211 0.67 10.88 0.78
N THR A 212 -0.39 10.34 0.19
CA THR A 212 -0.29 9.57 -1.07
C THR A 212 0.17 10.45 -2.23
N ALA A 213 -0.32 11.69 -2.33
CA ALA A 213 0.15 12.66 -3.32
C ALA A 213 1.65 12.97 -3.19
N THR A 214 2.13 13.11 -1.94
CA THR A 214 3.56 13.32 -1.67
C THR A 214 4.38 12.10 -2.07
N SER A 215 3.89 10.91 -1.77
CA SER A 215 4.53 9.65 -2.16
C SER A 215 4.58 9.48 -3.69
N ALA A 216 3.51 9.83 -4.40
CA ALA A 216 3.46 9.80 -5.86
C ALA A 216 4.53 10.73 -6.48
N ARG A 217 4.71 11.94 -5.95
CA ARG A 217 5.78 12.85 -6.39
C ARG A 217 7.18 12.26 -6.15
N SER A 218 7.40 11.68 -4.97
CA SER A 218 8.67 11.00 -4.67
C SER A 218 8.96 9.83 -5.60
N VAL A 219 7.93 9.09 -6.03
CA VAL A 219 8.07 8.03 -7.04
C VAL A 219 8.49 8.63 -8.40
N LEU A 220 7.92 9.76 -8.83
CA LEU A 220 8.30 10.42 -10.07
C LEU A 220 9.76 10.88 -10.06
N ASP A 221 10.25 11.41 -8.94
CA ASP A 221 11.66 11.77 -8.76
C ASP A 221 12.56 10.52 -8.90
N LYS A 222 12.19 9.40 -8.26
CA LYS A 222 12.94 8.15 -8.36
C LYS A 222 12.88 7.54 -9.77
N VAL A 223 11.76 7.63 -10.45
CA VAL A 223 11.62 7.23 -11.85
C VAL A 223 12.59 8.01 -12.75
N SER A 224 12.77 9.30 -12.49
CA SER A 224 13.71 10.13 -13.24
C SER A 224 15.18 9.73 -12.98
N GLU A 225 15.55 9.40 -11.73
CA GLU A 225 16.87 8.86 -11.40
C GLU A 225 17.13 7.52 -12.10
N VAL A 226 16.15 6.61 -12.08
CA VAL A 226 16.28 5.29 -12.71
C VAL A 226 16.36 5.43 -14.24
N ALA A 227 15.63 6.39 -14.84
CA ALA A 227 15.72 6.69 -16.27
C ALA A 227 17.13 7.12 -16.67
N ALA A 228 17.73 8.03 -15.91
CA ALA A 228 19.11 8.48 -16.15
C ALA A 228 20.11 7.32 -16.00
N ALA A 229 19.95 6.45 -15.00
CA ALA A 229 20.80 5.28 -14.81
C ALA A 229 20.66 4.25 -15.96
N ALA A 230 19.45 4.05 -16.49
CA ALA A 230 19.21 3.17 -17.63
C ALA A 230 19.87 3.70 -18.91
N GLU A 231 19.78 5.01 -19.17
CA GLU A 231 20.43 5.65 -20.32
C GLU A 231 21.96 5.62 -20.21
N GLN A 232 22.51 5.83 -19.00
CA GLN A 232 23.94 5.67 -18.72
C GLN A 232 24.38 4.23 -18.93
N SER A 233 23.61 3.24 -18.50
CA SER A 233 23.88 1.82 -18.72
C SER A 233 23.87 1.46 -20.21
N ALA A 234 22.89 1.94 -20.96
CA ALA A 234 22.82 1.73 -22.41
C ALA A 234 24.01 2.34 -23.14
N THR A 235 24.53 3.49 -22.68
CA THR A 235 25.74 4.11 -23.22
C THR A 235 26.96 3.28 -22.89
N ALA A 236 27.13 2.87 -21.64
CA ALA A 236 28.24 2.00 -21.22
C ALA A 236 28.27 0.66 -21.97
N MET A 237 27.09 0.09 -22.27
CA MET A 237 27.02 -1.15 -23.06
C MET A 237 27.42 -0.91 -24.52
N ARG A 238 27.08 0.21 -25.13
CA ARG A 238 27.58 0.56 -26.48
C ARG A 238 29.10 0.69 -26.54
N ASP A 239 29.68 1.34 -25.52
CA ASP A 239 31.13 1.46 -25.42
C ASP A 239 31.81 0.11 -25.20
N ALA A 240 31.22 -0.75 -24.35
CA ALA A 240 31.70 -2.11 -24.13
C ALA A 240 31.61 -2.99 -25.40
N ALA A 241 30.52 -2.88 -26.18
CA ALA A 241 30.38 -3.56 -27.47
C ALA A 241 31.46 -3.13 -28.46
N GLN A 242 31.73 -1.83 -28.52
CA GLN A 242 32.80 -1.30 -29.39
C GLN A 242 34.19 -1.77 -28.93
N GLY A 243 34.43 -1.85 -27.62
CA GLY A 243 35.62 -2.41 -27.01
C GLY A 243 35.79 -3.93 -27.37
N ALA A 244 34.72 -4.71 -27.23
CA ALA A 244 34.74 -6.11 -27.59
C ALA A 244 35.03 -6.33 -29.08
N ALA A 245 34.42 -5.55 -29.96
CA ALA A 245 34.71 -5.59 -31.39
C ALA A 245 36.17 -5.19 -31.70
N GLY A 246 36.74 -4.23 -30.94
CA GLY A 246 38.12 -3.88 -30.99
C GLY A 246 39.06 -5.03 -30.60
N LEU A 247 38.72 -5.74 -29.51
CA LEU A 247 39.49 -6.88 -29.03
C LEU A 247 39.48 -8.06 -30.06
N ILE A 248 38.36 -8.34 -30.73
CA ILE A 248 38.27 -9.34 -31.78
C ILE A 248 39.28 -9.03 -32.89
N ARG A 249 39.39 -7.80 -33.34
CA ARG A 249 40.39 -7.39 -34.35
C ARG A 249 41.83 -7.62 -33.89
N VAL A 250 42.13 -7.26 -32.65
CA VAL A 250 43.45 -7.46 -32.07
C VAL A 250 43.78 -8.95 -31.94
N ILE A 251 42.83 -9.78 -31.57
CA ILE A 251 42.95 -11.25 -31.51
C ILE A 251 43.26 -11.83 -32.89
N ASP A 252 42.58 -11.37 -33.95
CA ASP A 252 42.84 -11.83 -35.32
C ASP A 252 44.26 -11.38 -35.82
N GLU A 253 44.68 -10.16 -35.47
CA GLU A 253 46.03 -9.67 -35.79
C GLU A 253 47.12 -10.49 -35.10
N VAL A 254 46.97 -10.72 -33.78
CA VAL A 254 47.98 -11.53 -33.01
C VAL A 254 47.97 -12.98 -33.48
N ARG A 255 46.84 -13.54 -33.86
CA ARG A 255 46.76 -14.89 -34.48
C ARG A 255 47.56 -14.95 -35.77
N SER A 256 47.39 -13.95 -36.66
CA SER A 256 48.13 -13.86 -37.91
C SER A 256 49.62 -13.74 -37.69
N GLU A 257 50.07 -12.93 -36.73
CA GLU A 257 51.48 -12.74 -36.39
C GLU A 257 52.11 -13.98 -35.77
N ALA A 258 51.37 -14.69 -34.90
CA ALA A 258 51.84 -15.95 -34.33
C ALA A 258 52.05 -17.00 -35.43
N GLN A 259 51.11 -17.09 -36.38
CA GLN A 259 51.21 -18.02 -37.51
C GLN A 259 52.42 -17.66 -38.40
N ALA A 260 52.63 -16.38 -38.72
CA ALA A 260 53.77 -15.93 -39.51
C ALA A 260 55.12 -16.22 -38.82
N SER A 261 55.13 -16.10 -37.47
CA SER A 261 56.29 -16.45 -36.67
C SER A 261 56.63 -17.94 -36.72
N ALA A 262 55.58 -18.80 -36.62
CA ALA A 262 55.75 -20.26 -36.76
C ALA A 262 56.24 -20.64 -38.14
N ASP A 263 55.72 -20.06 -39.20
CA ASP A 263 56.17 -20.29 -40.59
C ASP A 263 57.62 -19.84 -40.81
N THR A 264 57.99 -18.71 -40.19
CA THR A 264 59.37 -18.17 -40.26
C THR A 264 60.33 -19.11 -39.55
N ALA A 265 59.98 -19.61 -38.35
CA ALA A 265 60.78 -20.58 -37.60
C ALA A 265 60.94 -21.89 -38.39
N THR A 266 59.90 -22.37 -39.05
CA THR A 266 59.93 -23.55 -39.90
C THR A 266 60.94 -23.38 -41.03
N ARG A 267 60.93 -22.24 -41.71
CA ARG A 267 61.89 -21.96 -42.80
C ARG A 267 63.33 -21.85 -42.25
N ALA A 268 63.54 -21.19 -41.09
CA ALA A 268 64.85 -21.12 -40.49
C ALA A 268 65.40 -22.48 -40.07
N ALA A 269 64.56 -23.34 -39.48
CA ALA A 269 64.91 -24.70 -39.15
C ALA A 269 65.36 -25.56 -40.46
N SER A 270 64.63 -25.38 -41.53
CA SER A 270 64.96 -26.03 -42.82
C SER A 270 66.28 -25.49 -43.39
N GLN A 271 66.56 -24.19 -43.31
CA GLN A 271 67.79 -23.58 -43.72
C GLN A 271 69.00 -24.05 -42.86
N ALA A 272 68.77 -24.17 -41.56
CA ALA A 272 69.80 -24.70 -40.65
C ALA A 272 70.11 -26.16 -40.93
N ALA A 273 69.12 -26.97 -41.26
CA ALA A 273 69.31 -28.38 -41.67
C ALA A 273 70.18 -28.50 -42.96
N VAL A 274 69.87 -27.66 -43.96
CA VAL A 274 70.68 -27.59 -45.19
C VAL A 274 72.14 -27.14 -44.91
N ALA A 275 72.33 -26.20 -43.98
CA ALA A 275 73.63 -25.75 -43.58
C ALA A 275 74.45 -26.82 -42.85
N VAL A 276 73.80 -27.69 -42.05
CA VAL A 276 74.39 -28.86 -41.42
C VAL A 276 74.88 -29.85 -42.55
N GLU A 277 74.04 -30.19 -43.50
CA GLU A 277 74.37 -31.10 -44.59
C GLU A 277 75.55 -30.58 -45.44
N MET A 278 75.54 -29.29 -45.78
CA MET A 278 76.65 -28.70 -46.54
C MET A 278 77.98 -28.70 -45.74
N SER A 279 77.88 -28.45 -44.40
CA SER A 279 79.04 -28.43 -43.51
C SER A 279 79.60 -29.84 -43.33
N GLU A 280 78.76 -30.86 -43.23
CA GLU A 280 79.20 -32.29 -43.21
C GLU A 280 79.87 -32.67 -44.50
N ALA A 281 79.32 -32.34 -45.67
CA ALA A 281 79.92 -32.57 -46.96
C ALA A 281 81.31 -31.88 -47.08
N LEU A 282 81.44 -30.64 -46.61
CA LEU A 282 82.71 -29.93 -46.63
C LEU A 282 83.77 -30.55 -45.67
N SER A 283 83.29 -31.09 -44.53
CA SER A 283 84.12 -31.83 -43.58
C SER A 283 84.70 -33.12 -44.23
N ASP A 284 83.82 -33.82 -45.00
CA ASP A 284 84.24 -35.04 -45.71
C ASP A 284 85.29 -34.75 -46.86
N HIS A 285 85.11 -33.63 -47.60
CA HIS A 285 86.06 -33.12 -48.55
C HIS A 285 87.36 -32.80 -47.92
N ALA A 286 87.32 -32.08 -46.75
CA ALA A 286 88.52 -31.69 -45.97
C ALA A 286 89.31 -32.91 -45.48
N ARG A 287 88.62 -33.97 -44.98
CA ARG A 287 89.24 -35.26 -44.61
C ARG A 287 89.91 -35.96 -45.86
N SER A 288 89.24 -35.94 -47.02
CA SER A 288 89.78 -36.51 -48.28
C SER A 288 91.07 -35.78 -48.69
N ILE A 289 91.05 -34.43 -48.60
CA ILE A 289 92.29 -33.59 -48.89
C ILE A 289 93.41 -33.88 -47.87
N GLU A 290 93.11 -34.05 -46.58
CA GLU A 290 94.06 -34.44 -45.55
C GLU A 290 94.76 -35.75 -45.89
N SER A 291 94.00 -36.79 -46.33
CA SER A 291 94.56 -38.08 -46.80
C SER A 291 95.52 -37.87 -47.99
N ILE A 292 95.16 -36.99 -48.96
CA ILE A 292 96.01 -36.68 -50.13
C ILE A 292 97.31 -35.95 -49.67
N LEU A 293 97.17 -34.99 -48.71
CA LEU A 293 98.33 -34.30 -48.19
C LEU A 293 99.35 -35.25 -47.49
N GLU A 294 98.80 -36.22 -46.71
CA GLU A 294 99.69 -37.19 -46.05
C GLU A 294 100.40 -38.08 -47.07
N MET A 295 99.76 -38.44 -48.19
CA MET A 295 100.35 -39.18 -49.34
C MET A 295 101.48 -38.32 -49.99
N ILE A 296 101.15 -36.99 -50.25
CA ILE A 296 102.12 -36.08 -50.84
C ILE A 296 103.32 -35.91 -49.90
N ARG A 297 103.10 -35.77 -48.58
CA ARG A 297 104.13 -35.67 -47.57
C ARG A 297 105.03 -36.88 -47.53
N THR A 298 104.45 -38.10 -47.67
CA THR A 298 105.11 -39.39 -47.79
C THR A 298 106.04 -39.42 -49.05
N ILE A 299 105.48 -38.99 -50.20
CA ILE A 299 106.17 -38.92 -51.49
C ILE A 299 107.37 -37.90 -51.40
N ALA A 300 107.11 -36.74 -50.83
CA ALA A 300 108.12 -35.74 -50.62
C ALA A 300 109.25 -36.21 -49.68
N GLY A 301 108.87 -37.00 -48.64
CA GLY A 301 109.88 -37.66 -47.76
C GLY A 301 110.71 -38.69 -48.47
N GLN A 302 110.03 -39.53 -49.28
CA GLN A 302 110.75 -40.50 -50.11
C GLN A 302 111.64 -39.84 -51.16
N THR A 303 111.21 -38.80 -51.84
CA THR A 303 111.92 -38.02 -52.81
C THR A 303 113.16 -37.35 -52.20
N ASN A 304 113.04 -36.81 -50.98
CA ASN A 304 114.16 -36.20 -50.18
C ASN A 304 115.18 -37.28 -49.84
N LEU A 305 114.75 -38.49 -49.43
CA LEU A 305 115.60 -39.63 -49.19
C LEU A 305 116.36 -40.08 -50.47
N LEU A 306 115.62 -40.20 -51.62
CA LEU A 306 116.20 -40.53 -52.92
C LEU A 306 117.22 -39.47 -53.36
N ALA A 307 116.91 -38.22 -53.22
CA ALA A 307 117.82 -37.08 -53.51
C ALA A 307 119.03 -37.06 -52.59
N LEU A 308 118.86 -37.41 -51.31
CA LEU A 308 119.99 -37.55 -50.35
C LEU A 308 120.89 -38.70 -50.79
N ASN A 309 120.32 -39.88 -51.17
CA ASN A 309 121.16 -41.00 -51.67
C ASN A 309 121.85 -40.64 -52.98
N ALA A 310 121.24 -39.93 -53.90
CA ALA A 310 121.81 -39.44 -55.12
C ALA A 310 122.93 -38.43 -54.85
N THR A 311 122.78 -37.59 -53.88
CA THR A 311 123.84 -36.60 -53.42
C THR A 311 125.04 -37.34 -52.88
N ILE A 312 124.81 -38.41 -52.11
CA ILE A 312 125.91 -39.23 -51.52
C ILE A 312 126.61 -39.93 -52.65
N GLU A 313 125.93 -40.52 -53.64
CA GLU A 313 126.50 -41.24 -54.70
C GLU A 313 127.28 -40.31 -55.71
N ALA A 314 126.69 -39.13 -55.95
CA ALA A 314 127.40 -38.07 -56.74
C ALA A 314 128.72 -37.59 -56.07
N ALA A 315 128.69 -37.47 -54.75
CA ALA A 315 129.92 -37.15 -53.97
C ALA A 315 130.91 -38.25 -54.01
N ARG A 316 130.46 -39.45 -54.10
CA ARG A 316 131.30 -40.65 -54.21
C ARG A 316 132.02 -40.82 -55.62
N ALA A 317 131.34 -40.27 -56.68
CA ALA A 317 131.77 -40.26 -58.04
C ALA A 317 132.89 -39.14 -58.30
N GLY A 318 133.15 -38.30 -57.32
CA GLY A 318 134.18 -37.28 -57.48
C GLY A 318 133.83 -36.24 -58.53
N ASP A 319 134.80 -35.80 -59.30
CA ASP A 319 134.63 -34.70 -60.30
C ASP A 319 133.59 -35.08 -61.41
N ALA A 320 133.41 -36.41 -61.73
CA ALA A 320 132.45 -36.87 -62.70
C ALA A 320 131.00 -36.70 -62.17
N GLY A 321 130.79 -36.63 -60.88
CA GLY A 321 129.50 -36.55 -60.27
C GLY A 321 128.95 -35.11 -59.98
N ARG A 322 129.72 -34.10 -60.29
CA ARG A 322 129.39 -32.70 -59.94
C ARG A 322 128.02 -32.21 -60.50
N GLY A 323 127.72 -32.54 -61.79
CA GLY A 323 126.48 -32.20 -62.40
C GLY A 323 125.29 -32.91 -61.76
N PHE A 324 125.44 -34.17 -61.38
CA PHE A 324 124.47 -34.93 -60.66
C PHE A 324 124.24 -34.47 -59.22
N ALA A 325 125.29 -34.02 -58.56
CA ALA A 325 125.23 -33.48 -57.22
C ALA A 325 124.30 -32.20 -57.15
N VAL A 326 124.42 -31.31 -58.15
CA VAL A 326 123.60 -30.09 -58.26
C VAL A 326 122.08 -30.47 -58.45
N VAL A 327 121.86 -31.42 -59.38
CA VAL A 327 120.44 -31.89 -59.61
C VAL A 327 119.88 -32.57 -58.37
N ALA A 328 120.71 -33.41 -57.70
CA ALA A 328 120.27 -34.04 -56.44
C ALA A 328 119.97 -33.04 -55.34
N GLN A 329 120.81 -31.98 -55.19
CA GLN A 329 120.57 -30.91 -54.21
C GLN A 329 119.32 -30.12 -54.56
N GLU A 330 119.04 -29.82 -55.83
CA GLU A 330 117.80 -29.17 -56.31
C GLU A 330 116.56 -30.00 -56.05
N VAL A 331 116.58 -31.34 -56.34
CA VAL A 331 115.50 -32.23 -56.03
C VAL A 331 115.21 -32.32 -54.50
N LYS A 332 116.30 -32.33 -53.71
CA LYS A 332 116.23 -32.29 -52.22
C LYS A 332 115.60 -30.99 -51.72
N SER A 333 116.01 -29.88 -52.32
CA SER A 333 115.38 -28.56 -51.94
C SER A 333 113.92 -28.54 -52.34
N LEU A 334 113.52 -29.01 -53.51
CA LEU A 334 112.18 -29.10 -54.02
C LEU A 334 111.34 -30.02 -53.16
N ALA A 335 111.84 -31.17 -52.72
CA ALA A 335 111.17 -32.06 -51.78
C ALA A 335 110.95 -31.43 -50.42
N SER A 336 111.89 -30.68 -49.87
CA SER A 336 111.76 -29.96 -48.66
C SER A 336 110.71 -28.85 -48.77
N GLN A 337 110.76 -28.09 -49.86
CA GLN A 337 109.70 -27.08 -50.16
C GLN A 337 108.34 -27.69 -50.30
N THR A 338 108.18 -28.85 -50.97
CA THR A 338 106.93 -29.59 -51.10
C THR A 338 106.40 -30.04 -49.73
N ALA A 339 107.30 -30.57 -48.85
CA ALA A 339 106.93 -30.93 -47.47
C ALA A 339 106.45 -29.75 -46.65
N SER A 340 107.14 -28.59 -46.78
CA SER A 340 106.71 -27.35 -46.09
C SER A 340 105.34 -26.86 -46.58
N ALA A 341 105.21 -26.79 -47.90
CA ALA A 341 103.89 -26.41 -48.52
C ALA A 341 102.74 -27.33 -48.11
N THR A 342 103.05 -28.62 -48.01
CA THR A 342 102.02 -29.67 -47.59
C THR A 342 101.67 -29.39 -46.11
N ASN A 343 102.60 -29.04 -45.22
CA ASN A 343 102.30 -28.72 -43.86
C ASN A 343 101.43 -27.45 -43.73
N ASP A 344 101.77 -26.45 -44.56
CA ASP A 344 100.99 -25.21 -44.58
C ASP A 344 99.52 -25.48 -45.05
N ILE A 345 99.34 -26.33 -46.07
CA ILE A 345 97.98 -26.73 -46.55
C ILE A 345 97.30 -27.58 -45.48
N ALA A 346 98.01 -28.48 -44.81
CA ALA A 346 97.44 -29.29 -43.71
C ALA A 346 96.93 -28.42 -42.57
N SER A 347 97.62 -27.37 -42.18
CA SER A 347 97.14 -26.37 -41.17
C SER A 347 95.93 -25.64 -41.63
N LYS A 348 95.83 -25.31 -42.94
CA LYS A 348 94.60 -24.68 -43.49
C LYS A 348 93.44 -25.65 -43.52
N ILE A 349 93.64 -26.89 -43.83
CA ILE A 349 92.58 -27.95 -43.80
C ILE A 349 92.13 -28.14 -42.34
N ALA A 350 93.04 -28.23 -41.39
CA ALA A 350 92.62 -28.30 -39.95
C ALA A 350 91.77 -27.11 -39.53
N ALA A 351 92.11 -25.89 -40.01
CA ALA A 351 91.28 -24.73 -39.75
C ALA A 351 89.88 -24.79 -40.42
N ILE A 352 89.84 -25.31 -41.65
CA ILE A 352 88.49 -25.52 -42.31
C ILE A 352 87.70 -26.53 -41.53
N GLN A 353 88.27 -27.71 -41.11
CA GLN A 353 87.60 -28.70 -40.28
C GLN A 353 87.10 -28.07 -38.95
N GLY A 354 87.85 -27.22 -38.32
CA GLY A 354 87.39 -26.48 -37.10
C GLY A 354 86.24 -25.58 -37.42
N ALA A 355 86.27 -24.79 -38.49
CA ALA A 355 85.20 -23.92 -38.92
C ALA A 355 83.90 -24.64 -39.29
N THR A 356 84.01 -25.76 -39.97
CA THR A 356 82.83 -26.62 -40.35
C THR A 356 82.17 -27.23 -39.12
N ARG A 357 82.95 -27.68 -38.12
CA ARG A 357 82.39 -28.20 -36.86
C ARG A 357 81.62 -27.12 -36.09
N SER A 358 82.21 -25.93 -36.00
CA SER A 358 81.55 -24.76 -35.36
C SER A 358 80.30 -24.38 -36.14
N ALA A 359 80.25 -24.47 -37.45
CA ALA A 359 79.05 -24.22 -38.27
C ALA A 359 77.96 -25.24 -38.01
N VAL A 360 78.28 -26.56 -37.87
CA VAL A 360 77.31 -27.58 -37.46
C VAL A 360 76.78 -27.35 -36.12
N GLU A 361 77.61 -27.01 -35.08
CA GLU A 361 77.13 -26.67 -33.71
C GLU A 361 76.20 -25.49 -33.73
N THR A 362 76.59 -24.45 -34.48
CA THR A 362 75.73 -23.23 -34.59
C THR A 362 74.38 -23.54 -35.26
N SER A 363 74.41 -24.34 -36.34
CA SER A 363 73.17 -24.71 -37.07
C SER A 363 72.24 -25.58 -36.21
N ASN A 364 72.82 -26.49 -35.39
CA ASN A 364 72.02 -27.29 -34.44
C ASN A 364 71.40 -26.40 -33.38
N SER A 365 72.14 -25.38 -32.84
CA SER A 365 71.60 -24.42 -31.90
C SER A 365 70.46 -23.57 -32.51
N ILE A 366 70.56 -23.23 -33.81
CA ILE A 366 69.46 -22.56 -34.54
C ILE A 366 68.25 -23.46 -34.63
N GLN A 367 68.42 -24.75 -34.89
CA GLN A 367 67.28 -25.70 -34.94
C GLN A 367 66.56 -25.84 -33.60
N GLU A 368 67.32 -25.92 -32.50
CA GLU A 368 66.74 -25.92 -31.14
C GLU A 368 65.96 -24.64 -30.88
N THR A 369 66.55 -23.46 -31.14
CA THR A 369 65.90 -22.15 -30.95
C THR A 369 64.60 -22.03 -31.81
N THR A 370 64.65 -22.50 -33.04
CA THR A 370 63.46 -22.46 -33.92
C THR A 370 62.35 -23.40 -33.46
N ALA A 371 62.67 -24.54 -32.87
CA ALA A 371 61.70 -25.45 -32.24
C ALA A 371 61.03 -24.79 -31.01
N GLU A 372 61.79 -24.08 -30.20
CA GLU A 372 61.28 -23.29 -29.06
C GLU A 372 60.33 -22.18 -29.55
N VAL A 373 60.67 -21.48 -30.64
CA VAL A 373 59.82 -20.45 -31.24
C VAL A 373 58.52 -21.04 -31.77
N GLN A 374 58.56 -22.20 -32.44
CA GLN A 374 57.38 -22.92 -32.92
C GLN A 374 56.45 -23.28 -31.76
N HIS A 375 56.99 -23.90 -30.70
CA HIS A 375 56.22 -24.24 -29.50
C HIS A 375 55.63 -23.00 -28.81
N SER A 376 56.36 -21.89 -28.76
CA SER A 376 55.84 -20.63 -28.25
C SER A 376 54.66 -20.08 -29.08
N ALA A 377 54.77 -20.16 -30.42
CA ALA A 377 53.72 -19.75 -31.33
C ALA A 377 52.45 -20.57 -31.13
N GLU A 378 52.56 -21.93 -31.01
CA GLU A 378 51.45 -22.81 -30.73
C GLU A 378 50.76 -22.47 -29.39
N ARG A 379 51.55 -22.18 -28.36
CA ARG A 379 50.97 -21.72 -27.05
C ARG A 379 50.23 -20.42 -27.20
N ILE A 380 50.77 -19.44 -27.93
CA ILE A 380 50.10 -18.18 -28.21
C ILE A 380 48.80 -18.40 -28.94
N LEU A 381 48.72 -19.26 -29.95
CA LEU A 381 47.54 -19.61 -30.70
C LEU A 381 46.45 -20.21 -29.77
N SER A 382 46.84 -21.09 -28.84
CA SER A 382 45.92 -21.67 -27.84
C SER A 382 45.34 -20.61 -26.90
N VAL A 383 46.18 -19.68 -26.40
CA VAL A 383 45.69 -18.58 -25.54
C VAL A 383 44.76 -17.63 -26.29
N ILE A 384 45.08 -17.34 -27.53
CA ILE A 384 44.24 -16.53 -28.43
C ILE A 384 42.89 -17.15 -28.64
N HIS A 385 42.84 -18.47 -28.86
CA HIS A 385 41.55 -19.20 -29.02
C HIS A 385 40.68 -19.05 -27.78
N ALA A 386 41.22 -19.29 -26.58
CA ALA A 386 40.50 -19.08 -25.31
C ALA A 386 40.12 -17.62 -25.10
N GLY A 387 40.97 -16.68 -25.50
CA GLY A 387 40.64 -15.25 -25.46
C GLY A 387 39.47 -14.86 -26.37
N ALA A 388 39.44 -15.39 -27.57
CA ALA A 388 38.35 -15.18 -28.53
C ALA A 388 37.00 -15.68 -27.99
N GLU A 389 36.96 -16.85 -27.36
CA GLU A 389 35.78 -17.42 -26.72
C GLU A 389 35.30 -16.51 -25.56
N THR A 390 36.24 -16.04 -24.75
CA THR A 390 35.93 -15.11 -23.66
C THR A 390 35.34 -13.80 -24.19
N VAL A 391 35.91 -13.20 -25.23
CA VAL A 391 35.39 -11.97 -25.84
C VAL A 391 34.01 -12.22 -26.47
N GLY A 392 33.77 -13.37 -27.06
CA GLY A 392 32.45 -13.77 -27.55
C GLY A 392 31.38 -13.82 -26.44
N THR A 393 31.76 -14.38 -25.28
CA THR A 393 30.89 -14.39 -24.10
C THR A 393 30.61 -12.97 -23.58
N ILE A 394 31.62 -12.09 -23.53
CA ILE A 394 31.47 -10.67 -23.15
C ILE A 394 30.53 -9.96 -24.13
N ALA A 395 30.68 -10.15 -25.42
CA ALA A 395 29.81 -9.53 -26.42
C ALA A 395 28.35 -9.96 -26.23
N SER A 396 28.07 -11.23 -26.00
CA SER A 396 26.72 -11.73 -25.71
C SER A 396 26.13 -11.13 -24.43
N ALA A 397 26.91 -11.02 -23.36
CA ALA A 397 26.46 -10.39 -22.11
C ALA A 397 26.20 -8.86 -22.27
N VAL A 398 26.97 -8.20 -23.10
CA VAL A 398 26.76 -6.78 -23.44
C VAL A 398 25.45 -6.60 -24.20
N ASP A 399 25.14 -7.44 -25.18
CA ASP A 399 23.88 -7.40 -25.94
C ASP A 399 22.68 -7.66 -25.04
N GLU A 400 22.75 -8.66 -24.16
CA GLU A 400 21.70 -8.97 -23.20
C GLU A 400 21.46 -7.81 -22.23
N THR A 401 22.51 -7.19 -21.72
CA THR A 401 22.42 -6.04 -20.82
C THR A 401 21.87 -4.80 -21.53
N ALA A 402 22.20 -4.60 -22.80
CA ALA A 402 21.62 -3.51 -23.60
C ALA A 402 20.12 -3.67 -23.82
N LEU A 403 19.66 -4.90 -24.11
CA LEU A 403 18.23 -5.22 -24.21
C LEU A 403 17.51 -5.03 -22.87
N ALA A 404 18.14 -5.38 -21.75
CA ALA A 404 17.58 -5.15 -20.42
C ALA A 404 17.43 -3.64 -20.12
N ALA A 405 18.41 -2.80 -20.50
CA ALA A 405 18.35 -1.36 -20.36
C ALA A 405 17.22 -0.72 -21.20
N ASP A 406 17.00 -1.21 -22.40
CA ASP A 406 15.90 -0.78 -23.27
C ASP A 406 14.53 -1.17 -22.69
N SER A 407 14.38 -2.41 -22.22
CA SER A 407 13.16 -2.88 -21.51
C SER A 407 12.89 -2.07 -20.24
N MET A 408 13.95 -1.70 -19.50
CA MET A 408 13.85 -0.82 -18.33
C MET A 408 13.29 0.55 -18.70
N SER A 409 13.70 1.13 -19.81
CA SER A 409 13.17 2.40 -20.31
C SER A 409 11.66 2.33 -20.59
N GLY A 410 11.19 1.24 -21.19
CA GLY A 410 9.75 1.00 -21.39
C GLY A 410 8.97 0.86 -20.07
N THR A 411 9.55 0.16 -19.10
CA THR A 411 8.96 0.00 -17.77
C THR A 411 8.87 1.34 -17.03
N ILE A 412 9.92 2.16 -17.10
CA ILE A 412 9.99 3.50 -16.52
C ILE A 412 8.90 4.41 -17.09
N ALA A 413 8.68 4.39 -18.41
CA ALA A 413 7.61 5.17 -19.05
C ALA A 413 6.23 4.74 -18.51
N SER A 414 6.00 3.45 -18.35
CA SER A 414 4.74 2.92 -17.79
C SER A 414 4.54 3.32 -16.32
N ILE A 415 5.58 3.23 -15.49
CA ILE A 415 5.51 3.65 -14.08
C ILE A 415 5.21 5.15 -13.97
N ARG A 416 5.85 5.97 -14.81
CA ARG A 416 5.60 7.41 -14.86
C ARG A 416 4.14 7.72 -15.17
N GLN A 417 3.61 7.11 -16.24
CA GLN A 417 2.22 7.29 -16.64
C GLN A 417 1.23 6.87 -15.57
N ASN A 418 1.46 5.71 -14.94
CA ASN A 418 0.61 5.21 -13.86
C ASN A 418 0.65 6.14 -12.64
N THR A 419 1.82 6.67 -12.31
CA THR A 419 1.98 7.58 -11.16
C THR A 419 1.33 8.93 -11.41
N GLU A 420 1.38 9.46 -12.64
CA GLU A 420 0.65 10.66 -13.05
C GLU A 420 -0.87 10.44 -12.96
N THR A 421 -1.37 9.28 -13.39
CA THR A 421 -2.80 8.92 -13.22
C THR A 421 -3.20 8.87 -11.75
N VAL A 422 -2.38 8.26 -10.88
CA VAL A 422 -2.62 8.21 -9.43
C VAL A 422 -2.65 9.62 -8.84
N ALA A 423 -1.77 10.53 -9.27
CA ALA A 423 -1.78 11.92 -8.81
C ALA A 423 -3.08 12.65 -9.19
N ASP A 424 -3.57 12.46 -10.41
CA ASP A 424 -4.84 13.03 -10.89
C ASP A 424 -6.05 12.48 -10.13
N GLU A 425 -6.05 11.17 -9.84
CA GLU A 425 -7.10 10.53 -9.04
C GLU A 425 -7.14 11.08 -7.61
N ILE A 426 -5.97 11.29 -6.98
CA ILE A 426 -5.86 11.88 -5.64
C ILE A 426 -6.41 13.30 -5.61
N ASP A 427 -6.14 14.11 -6.62
CA ASP A 427 -6.73 15.44 -6.76
C ASP A 427 -8.25 15.37 -6.91
N GLY A 428 -8.76 14.37 -7.64
CA GLY A 428 -10.19 14.06 -7.72
C GLY A 428 -10.79 13.71 -6.36
N VAL A 429 -10.13 12.88 -5.57
CA VAL A 429 -10.51 12.53 -4.20
C VAL A 429 -10.56 13.77 -3.32
N GLY A 430 -9.57 14.67 -3.41
CA GLY A 430 -9.55 15.94 -2.68
C GLY A 430 -10.81 16.79 -2.95
N ARG A 431 -11.18 17.00 -4.22
CA ARG A 431 -12.41 17.70 -4.62
C ARG A 431 -13.69 16.99 -4.12
N GLY A 432 -13.66 15.65 -4.08
CA GLY A 432 -14.75 14.85 -3.52
C GLY A 432 -14.99 15.16 -2.03
N PHE A 433 -13.93 15.29 -1.24
CA PHE A 433 -14.04 15.67 0.18
C PHE A 433 -14.54 17.10 0.38
N ASP A 434 -14.15 18.07 -0.44
CA ASP A 434 -14.69 19.43 -0.37
C ASP A 434 -16.21 19.43 -0.61
N THR A 435 -16.67 18.61 -1.55
CA THR A 435 -18.10 18.41 -1.82
C THR A 435 -18.81 17.73 -0.66
N LEU A 436 -18.19 16.71 -0.06
CA LEU A 436 -18.71 15.99 1.12
C LEU A 436 -18.89 16.93 2.31
N ASP A 437 -17.89 17.75 2.63
CA ASP A 437 -17.94 18.71 3.70
C ASP A 437 -19.11 19.70 3.53
N THR A 438 -19.32 20.18 2.31
CA THR A 438 -20.45 21.07 1.96
C THR A 438 -21.79 20.36 2.18
N ARG A 439 -21.91 19.10 1.78
CA ARG A 439 -23.15 18.31 1.95
C ARG A 439 -23.42 18.00 3.43
N LEU A 440 -22.39 17.66 4.21
CA LEU A 440 -22.51 17.40 5.66
C LEU A 440 -22.93 18.68 6.41
N ALA A 441 -22.37 19.83 6.06
CA ALA A 441 -22.81 21.12 6.61
C ALA A 441 -24.28 21.40 6.29
N SER A 442 -24.72 21.19 5.03
CA SER A 442 -26.10 21.35 4.61
C SER A 442 -27.05 20.39 5.33
N LEU A 443 -26.63 19.13 5.51
CA LEU A 443 -27.40 18.12 6.24
C LEU A 443 -27.60 18.51 7.70
N ARG A 444 -26.55 19.04 8.35
CA ARG A 444 -26.63 19.53 9.75
C ARG A 444 -27.63 20.68 9.88
N ILE A 445 -27.61 21.64 8.96
CA ILE A 445 -28.56 22.77 8.94
C ILE A 445 -29.97 22.25 8.71
N GLY A 446 -30.21 21.43 7.69
CA GLY A 446 -31.53 20.88 7.36
C GLY A 446 -32.12 20.04 8.49
N ALA A 447 -31.29 19.28 9.20
CA ALA A 447 -31.72 18.53 10.37
C ALA A 447 -32.16 19.42 11.52
N GLY A 448 -31.43 20.51 11.76
CA GLY A 448 -31.81 21.53 12.76
C GLY A 448 -33.17 22.17 12.42
N GLU A 449 -33.36 22.58 11.17
CA GLU A 449 -34.63 23.16 10.71
C GLU A 449 -35.78 22.15 10.78
N PHE A 450 -35.54 20.88 10.42
CA PHE A 450 -36.55 19.83 10.54
C PHE A 450 -36.94 19.60 11.99
N ALA A 451 -35.98 19.44 12.90
CA ALA A 451 -36.23 19.26 14.33
C ALA A 451 -37.03 20.45 14.91
N ALA A 452 -36.69 21.67 14.54
CA ALA A 452 -37.41 22.86 14.95
C ALA A 452 -38.86 22.88 14.43
N LYS A 453 -39.12 22.45 13.18
CA LYS A 453 -40.48 22.35 12.63
C LYS A 453 -41.31 21.24 13.26
N VAL A 454 -40.68 20.14 13.68
CA VAL A 454 -41.40 19.05 14.38
C VAL A 454 -41.77 19.43 15.80
N ALA A 455 -40.93 20.20 16.48
CA ALA A 455 -41.17 20.70 17.82
C ALA A 455 -42.22 21.85 17.88
N ALA A 456 -42.37 22.63 16.80
CA ALA A 456 -43.36 23.69 16.69
C ALA A 456 -44.77 23.13 16.45
#